data_20f368c0559ad6c5af30014f6028f2a4
#
_entry.id   20f368c0559ad6c5af30014f6028f2a4
#
_cell.length_a   1.000
_cell.length_b   1.000
_cell.length_c   1.000
_cell.angle_alpha   90.00
_cell.angle_beta   90.00
_cell.angle_gamma   90.00
#
_symmetry.space_group_name_H-M   'P 1'
#
loop_
_entity.id
_entity.type
_entity.pdbx_description
1 polymer ?
#
loop_
_entity_poly.entity_id
_entity_poly.type
_entity_poly.pdbx_seq_one_letter_code
_entity_poly.pdbx_strand_id
1 'polypeptide(L)'
;MAPGPKKYVTVAKGKANPHEFDGYEGVVQETSHINSPIEEIYFTGNMLSKYEAVTESLKDVINTDGDNEETWEKFDTYFTRFLNMSWATNWDGTKYDIVFFGVSGYTGYLMIQYLKKTALKRNPEPFTFALAGRTPNKVRELRDREFGGTEWEDTPIIQASYDDVFSLMDLCRSAHVIVNVAGPYMLTQGELLLDCCCRNGTDYCDVSGEIPWSHRTLALHEQARKSKATIIPSSAVAGGYPDILTFLCAKKLREEHGEELRRSIVYAIGGGSVAGASGGTLASRGAMSNASDETRKLMADPFALGGFVPSFDRNGIKEMNIQSGTGKVSHKIRKEDADAVLSKVSQCPFTGTWRAPWVYSYFDTRICRRTNALLADLTGQPYGSEFCFQEFMRLPPEVVQQAQGGGGQSAPAGPSVSGEKEALMEQGKYFQQGEGPDIDQLDDAWTSFSCWAQTTGGHEMRCSVVGRDGYYETARCAIEMAMTLRFDKEKLPVIGGVLNATVVGQTWWADRLINSGLAFKMGDWWDWSELKPPPI
;
A
#
# COMPACT_ATOMS: atom_id res chain seq x y z
N MET A 1 23.33 50.02 13.46
CA MET A 1 24.06 48.77 13.28
C MET A 1 23.83 48.35 11.81
N ALA A 2 24.88 48.14 11.07
CA ALA A 2 24.75 47.68 9.69
C ALA A 2 24.00 46.32 9.70
N PRO A 3 23.00 46.11 8.83
CA PRO A 3 22.34 44.81 8.73
C PRO A 3 23.40 43.77 8.36
N GLY A 4 23.43 42.68 9.09
CA GLY A 4 24.30 41.54 8.79
C GLY A 4 24.06 41.02 7.37
N PRO A 5 24.98 40.25 6.80
CA PRO A 5 24.85 39.75 5.44
C PRO A 5 23.52 38.99 5.29
N LYS A 6 22.68 39.49 4.38
CA LYS A 6 21.43 38.85 4.01
C LYS A 6 21.75 37.49 3.40
N LYS A 7 21.24 36.43 3.98
CA LYS A 7 21.34 35.11 3.38
C LYS A 7 20.12 34.92 2.46
N TYR A 8 20.32 34.43 1.29
CA TYR A 8 19.29 34.26 0.28
C TYR A 8 18.65 32.89 0.43
N VAL A 9 17.34 32.85 0.18
CA VAL A 9 16.64 31.60 -0.06
C VAL A 9 16.90 31.19 -1.49
N THR A 10 17.54 30.08 -1.68
CA THR A 10 17.73 29.51 -3.01
C THR A 10 16.70 28.43 -3.24
N VAL A 11 15.81 28.66 -4.20
CA VAL A 11 14.94 27.60 -4.72
C VAL A 11 15.70 26.95 -5.87
N ALA A 12 16.25 25.78 -5.64
CA ALA A 12 16.94 25.04 -6.68
C ALA A 12 15.94 24.15 -7.44
N LYS A 13 15.88 24.32 -8.77
CA LYS A 13 15.33 23.27 -9.63
C LYS A 13 16.36 22.15 -9.69
N GLY A 14 16.24 21.16 -8.83
CA GLY A 14 17.06 19.98 -8.88
C GLY A 14 16.65 19.05 -10.01
N LYS A 15 17.62 18.49 -10.74
CA LYS A 15 17.37 17.22 -11.41
C LYS A 15 17.26 16.20 -10.29
N ALA A 16 16.11 15.51 -10.24
CA ALA A 16 15.88 14.46 -9.27
C ALA A 16 17.03 13.45 -9.28
N ASN A 17 17.55 13.17 -8.11
CA ASN A 17 18.36 12.00 -7.86
C ASN A 17 17.47 10.76 -8.14
N PRO A 18 17.99 9.60 -8.55
CA PRO A 18 17.16 8.42 -8.78
C PRO A 18 16.38 7.93 -7.55
N HIS A 19 16.52 8.58 -6.41
CA HIS A 19 15.78 8.33 -5.17
C HIS A 19 14.80 9.45 -4.80
N GLU A 20 14.66 10.48 -5.64
CA GLU A 20 13.77 11.61 -5.43
C GLU A 20 12.45 11.42 -6.20
N PHE A 21 11.37 12.00 -5.67
CA PHE A 21 10.07 11.96 -6.32
C PHE A 21 10.11 12.65 -7.68
N ASP A 22 9.57 12.01 -8.70
CA ASP A 22 9.17 12.69 -9.93
C ASP A 22 8.17 13.81 -9.59
N GLY A 23 8.57 15.06 -9.82
CA GLY A 23 7.74 16.21 -9.52
C GLY A 23 8.25 17.13 -8.40
N TYR A 24 9.42 16.88 -7.86
CA TYR A 24 10.12 17.85 -7.01
C TYR A 24 10.60 19.05 -7.82
N GLU A 25 10.10 20.24 -7.50
CA GLU A 25 10.48 21.45 -8.20
C GLU A 25 11.40 22.36 -7.40
N GLY A 26 11.59 22.15 -6.11
CA GLY A 26 12.47 23.05 -5.39
C GLY A 26 12.78 22.69 -3.95
N VAL A 27 13.95 23.11 -3.53
CA VAL A 27 14.42 23.06 -2.16
C VAL A 27 14.55 24.49 -1.67
N VAL A 28 13.93 24.81 -0.56
CA VAL A 28 14.18 26.07 0.11
C VAL A 28 15.34 25.88 1.08
N GLN A 29 16.48 26.45 0.74
CA GLN A 29 17.65 26.44 1.59
C GLN A 29 17.69 27.71 2.42
N GLU A 30 17.64 27.61 3.68
CA GLU A 30 17.98 28.60 4.68
C GLU A 30 17.46 30.05 4.48
N THR A 31 16.77 30.57 5.45
CA THR A 31 16.54 32.00 5.58
C THR A 31 17.06 32.48 6.92
N SER A 32 17.84 33.54 6.90
CA SER A 32 18.38 34.17 8.10
C SER A 32 17.34 34.94 8.92
N HIS A 33 16.12 35.06 8.43
CA HIS A 33 15.03 35.82 9.04
C HIS A 33 14.10 34.97 9.89
N ILE A 34 14.26 33.65 9.86
CA ILE A 34 13.46 32.71 10.66
C ILE A 34 14.34 32.20 11.80
N ASN A 35 13.91 32.46 13.02
CA ASN A 35 14.63 32.04 14.23
C ASN A 35 14.64 30.53 14.48
N SER A 36 14.27 29.73 13.52
CA SER A 36 14.36 28.28 13.55
C SER A 36 15.21 27.81 12.39
N PRO A 37 16.18 26.93 12.59
CA PRO A 37 16.95 26.35 11.50
C PRO A 37 16.01 25.48 10.66
N ILE A 38 15.61 26.03 9.50
CA ILE A 38 14.98 25.23 8.46
C ILE A 38 16.12 24.64 7.67
N GLU A 39 16.40 23.37 7.89
CA GLU A 39 17.49 22.72 7.21
C GLU A 39 17.17 22.57 5.72
N GLU A 40 15.95 22.15 5.38
CA GLU A 40 15.45 22.04 4.01
C GLU A 40 13.93 21.91 3.99
N ILE A 41 13.24 22.59 3.05
CA ILE A 41 11.82 22.40 2.79
C ILE A 41 11.67 21.90 1.36
N TYR A 42 11.07 20.73 1.21
CA TYR A 42 10.80 20.12 -0.08
C TYR A 42 9.34 20.34 -0.47
N PHE A 43 9.12 20.87 -1.67
CA PHE A 43 7.80 21.05 -2.24
C PHE A 43 7.66 20.14 -3.45
N THR A 44 6.56 19.42 -3.55
CA THR A 44 6.18 18.80 -4.82
C THR A 44 5.70 19.87 -5.80
N GLY A 45 5.91 19.68 -7.10
CA GLY A 45 5.47 20.64 -8.13
C GLY A 45 3.98 20.99 -8.03
N ASN A 46 3.17 20.05 -7.59
CA ASN A 46 1.74 20.27 -7.35
C ASN A 46 1.45 21.09 -6.08
N MET A 47 2.30 21.07 -5.07
CA MET A 47 2.19 21.99 -3.93
C MET A 47 2.49 23.42 -4.35
N LEU A 48 3.52 23.63 -5.16
CA LEU A 48 3.88 24.93 -5.67
C LEU A 48 2.78 25.54 -6.55
N SER A 49 2.16 24.73 -7.42
CA SER A 49 1.06 25.20 -8.29
C SER A 49 -0.21 25.57 -7.52
N LYS A 50 -0.46 24.96 -6.37
CA LYS A 50 -1.63 25.25 -5.53
C LYS A 50 -1.47 26.49 -4.66
N TYR A 51 -0.23 26.85 -4.37
CA TYR A 51 0.10 28.06 -3.61
C TYR A 51 0.70 29.13 -4.54
N GLU A 52 0.06 29.33 -5.71
CA GLU A 52 0.51 30.29 -6.73
C GLU A 52 0.85 31.67 -6.15
N ALA A 53 0.05 32.17 -5.21
CA ALA A 53 0.32 33.45 -4.55
C ALA A 53 1.62 33.46 -3.76
N VAL A 54 1.96 32.38 -3.07
CA VAL A 54 3.25 32.20 -2.35
C VAL A 54 4.36 31.98 -3.35
N THR A 55 4.11 31.20 -4.40
CA THR A 55 5.07 30.90 -5.45
C THR A 55 5.40 32.16 -6.27
N GLU A 56 4.42 32.99 -6.64
CA GLU A 56 4.65 34.27 -7.32
C GLU A 56 5.41 35.23 -6.43
N SER A 57 5.08 35.34 -5.15
CA SER A 57 5.81 36.17 -4.21
C SER A 57 7.24 35.67 -4.00
N LEU A 58 7.47 34.36 -3.98
CA LEU A 58 8.81 33.76 -3.96
C LEU A 58 9.59 34.04 -5.25
N LYS A 59 8.94 33.98 -6.42
CA LYS A 59 9.56 34.32 -7.70
C LYS A 59 9.97 35.79 -7.74
N ASP A 60 9.15 36.68 -7.26
CA ASP A 60 9.45 38.12 -7.18
C ASP A 60 10.63 38.39 -6.27
N VAL A 61 10.71 37.69 -5.13
CA VAL A 61 11.85 37.79 -4.21
C VAL A 61 13.13 37.22 -4.80
N ILE A 62 13.05 36.10 -5.51
CA ILE A 62 14.21 35.41 -6.10
C ILE A 62 14.74 36.15 -7.34
N ASN A 63 13.85 36.81 -8.09
CA ASN A 63 14.18 37.52 -9.34
C ASN A 63 14.59 38.98 -9.13
N THR A 64 14.44 39.52 -7.92
CA THR A 64 14.94 40.87 -7.62
C THR A 64 16.38 40.84 -7.15
N ASP A 65 17.23 41.74 -7.65
CA ASP A 65 18.62 41.94 -7.23
C ASP A 65 18.70 42.39 -5.76
N GLY A 66 18.23 41.60 -4.87
CA GLY A 66 18.52 41.46 -3.43
C GLY A 66 18.48 42.68 -2.49
N ASP A 67 18.31 43.91 -2.98
CA ASP A 67 18.51 45.13 -2.17
C ASP A 67 17.21 45.86 -1.78
N ASN A 68 16.06 45.28 -2.03
CA ASN A 68 14.77 45.91 -1.70
C ASN A 68 14.21 45.35 -0.37
N GLU A 69 14.36 46.14 0.69
CA GLU A 69 13.90 45.83 2.06
C GLU A 69 12.38 45.54 2.11
N GLU A 70 11.57 46.23 1.29
CA GLU A 70 10.13 46.01 1.19
C GLU A 70 9.78 44.61 0.62
N THR A 71 10.60 44.09 -0.30
CA THR A 71 10.42 42.76 -0.89
C THR A 71 10.74 41.67 0.15
N TRP A 72 11.75 41.88 0.98
CA TRP A 72 12.09 40.98 2.08
C TRP A 72 11.05 40.98 3.20
N GLU A 73 10.48 42.16 3.55
CA GLU A 73 9.38 42.22 4.50
C GLU A 73 8.12 41.50 4.00
N LYS A 74 7.83 41.62 2.70
CA LYS A 74 6.75 40.87 2.07
C LYS A 74 7.02 39.35 2.09
N PHE A 75 8.24 38.94 1.73
CA PHE A 75 8.67 37.54 1.81
C PHE A 75 8.54 37.00 3.25
N ASP A 76 9.09 37.68 4.23
CA ASP A 76 9.00 37.29 5.64
C ASP A 76 7.55 37.21 6.10
N THR A 77 6.72 38.15 5.68
CA THR A 77 5.28 38.14 5.97
C THR A 77 4.60 36.93 5.34
N TYR A 78 4.85 36.65 4.06
CA TYR A 78 4.25 35.51 3.37
C TYR A 78 4.79 34.18 3.87
N PHE A 79 6.10 34.07 4.10
CA PHE A 79 6.73 32.84 4.57
C PHE A 79 6.42 32.56 6.04
N THR A 80 6.41 33.60 6.88
CA THR A 80 5.96 33.49 8.27
C THR A 80 4.47 33.17 8.33
N ARG A 81 3.65 33.75 7.43
CA ARG A 81 2.24 33.40 7.32
C ARG A 81 2.04 31.97 6.81
N PHE A 82 2.83 31.52 5.84
CA PHE A 82 2.85 30.15 5.36
C PHE A 82 3.27 29.18 6.48
N LEU A 83 4.35 29.46 7.19
CA LEU A 83 4.78 28.66 8.35
C LEU A 83 3.79 28.72 9.51
N ASN A 84 3.22 29.89 9.79
CA ASN A 84 2.22 30.08 10.85
C ASN A 84 0.83 29.57 10.45
N MET A 85 0.46 29.62 9.17
CA MET A 85 -0.74 28.96 8.66
C MET A 85 -0.69 27.45 8.86
N SER A 86 0.51 26.85 8.80
CA SER A 86 0.70 25.45 9.16
C SER A 86 0.36 25.13 10.63
N TRP A 87 0.25 26.15 11.49
CA TRP A 87 -0.06 26.03 12.91
C TRP A 87 -1.45 26.57 13.27
N ALA A 88 -2.08 27.37 12.39
CA ALA A 88 -3.44 27.85 12.57
C ALA A 88 -4.42 26.80 12.02
N THR A 89 -4.60 25.73 12.76
CA THR A 89 -5.47 24.62 12.42
C THR A 89 -6.81 24.74 13.14
N ASN A 90 -7.85 24.14 12.60
CA ASN A 90 -9.15 24.02 13.26
C ASN A 90 -9.19 22.83 14.23
N TRP A 91 -8.03 22.20 14.51
CA TRP A 91 -7.96 21.07 15.42
C TRP A 91 -8.22 21.51 16.85
N ASP A 92 -9.20 20.91 17.48
CA ASP A 92 -9.67 21.21 18.84
C ASP A 92 -8.87 20.53 19.97
N GLY A 93 -7.81 19.80 19.63
CA GLY A 93 -7.00 19.03 20.56
C GLY A 93 -7.43 17.57 20.71
N THR A 94 -8.55 17.16 20.12
CA THR A 94 -9.03 15.78 20.22
C THR A 94 -8.18 14.84 19.37
N LYS A 95 -7.80 13.70 19.92
CA LYS A 95 -7.02 12.68 19.23
C LYS A 95 -7.70 11.31 19.34
N TYR A 96 -8.01 10.73 18.18
CA TYR A 96 -8.64 9.42 18.06
C TYR A 96 -7.59 8.32 17.92
N ASP A 97 -7.93 7.13 18.38
CA ASP A 97 -7.06 5.96 18.20
C ASP A 97 -6.85 5.65 16.71
N ILE A 98 -7.93 5.68 15.93
CA ILE A 98 -7.87 5.42 14.49
C ILE A 98 -8.76 6.42 13.75
N VAL A 99 -8.27 6.98 12.66
CA VAL A 99 -9.10 7.75 11.71
C VAL A 99 -9.14 7.06 10.36
N PHE A 100 -10.35 6.83 9.85
CA PHE A 100 -10.61 6.20 8.57
C PHE A 100 -10.84 7.28 7.50
N PHE A 101 -9.88 7.44 6.59
CA PHE A 101 -9.94 8.45 5.54
C PHE A 101 -10.34 7.85 4.19
N GLY A 102 -11.34 8.44 3.53
CA GLY A 102 -11.89 7.97 2.26
C GLY A 102 -13.07 7.01 2.39
N VAL A 103 -13.75 7.00 3.55
CA VAL A 103 -14.82 6.04 3.89
C VAL A 103 -16.04 6.10 2.98
N SER A 104 -16.27 7.20 2.27
CA SER A 104 -17.40 7.34 1.33
C SER A 104 -17.21 6.57 0.01
N GLY A 105 -16.04 5.97 -0.22
CA GLY A 105 -15.79 5.07 -1.35
C GLY A 105 -16.17 3.62 -1.05
N TYR A 106 -16.10 2.75 -2.06
CA TYR A 106 -16.53 1.35 -1.96
C TYR A 106 -15.77 0.56 -0.87
N THR A 107 -14.43 0.61 -0.89
CA THR A 107 -13.62 -0.06 0.15
C THR A 107 -13.88 0.53 1.53
N GLY A 108 -14.09 1.86 1.61
CA GLY A 108 -14.46 2.54 2.85
C GLY A 108 -15.79 2.05 3.41
N TYR A 109 -16.78 1.84 2.55
CA TYR A 109 -18.05 1.24 2.95
C TYR A 109 -17.86 -0.18 3.53
N LEU A 110 -17.04 -1.01 2.91
CA LEU A 110 -16.74 -2.35 3.43
C LEU A 110 -15.97 -2.29 4.76
N MET A 111 -15.13 -1.29 4.97
CA MET A 111 -14.51 -1.04 6.28
C MET A 111 -15.55 -0.75 7.36
N ILE A 112 -16.57 0.07 7.07
CA ILE A 112 -17.67 0.31 8.01
C ILE A 112 -18.41 -0.99 8.32
N GLN A 113 -18.65 -1.85 7.32
CA GLN A 113 -19.28 -3.16 7.54
C GLN A 113 -18.42 -4.06 8.42
N TYR A 114 -17.12 -4.09 8.20
CA TYR A 114 -16.18 -4.85 9.02
C TYR A 114 -16.10 -4.31 10.46
N LEU A 115 -16.01 -2.99 10.64
CA LEU A 115 -16.06 -2.35 11.96
C LEU A 115 -17.31 -2.78 12.72
N LYS A 116 -18.47 -2.57 12.13
CA LYS A 116 -19.79 -2.86 12.72
C LYS A 116 -19.98 -4.33 13.07
N LYS A 117 -19.59 -5.23 12.18
CA LYS A 117 -19.82 -6.68 12.32
C LYS A 117 -18.78 -7.36 13.19
N THR A 118 -17.54 -6.88 13.20
CA THR A 118 -16.40 -7.59 13.78
C THR A 118 -15.59 -6.76 14.75
N ALA A 119 -14.91 -5.71 14.31
CA ALA A 119 -13.87 -5.05 15.09
C ALA A 119 -14.39 -4.37 16.37
N LEU A 120 -15.52 -3.66 16.29
CA LEU A 120 -16.12 -2.97 17.43
C LEU A 120 -16.70 -3.94 18.48
N LYS A 121 -17.16 -5.11 18.04
CA LYS A 121 -17.75 -6.12 18.94
C LYS A 121 -16.72 -7.00 19.64
N ARG A 122 -15.57 -7.22 18.97
CA ARG A 122 -14.56 -8.16 19.44
C ARG A 122 -13.54 -7.53 20.38
N ASN A 123 -13.32 -6.25 20.28
CA ASN A 123 -12.28 -5.59 21.06
C ASN A 123 -12.70 -5.53 22.54
N PRO A 124 -11.89 -6.08 23.45
CA PRO A 124 -12.23 -6.09 24.90
C PRO A 124 -12.24 -4.68 25.50
N GLU A 125 -11.53 -3.73 24.90
CA GLU A 125 -11.52 -2.34 25.31
C GLU A 125 -12.07 -1.47 24.16
N PRO A 126 -13.01 -0.55 24.47
CA PRO A 126 -13.51 0.38 23.48
C PRO A 126 -12.37 1.27 22.99
N PHE A 127 -12.33 1.52 21.69
CA PHE A 127 -11.40 2.46 21.09
C PHE A 127 -12.13 3.61 20.42
N THR A 128 -11.47 4.75 20.36
CA THR A 128 -12.01 5.96 19.75
C THR A 128 -11.66 6.00 18.27
N PHE A 129 -12.64 6.34 17.43
CA PHE A 129 -12.38 6.49 16.00
C PHE A 129 -13.18 7.64 15.40
N ALA A 130 -12.73 8.13 14.25
CA ALA A 130 -13.44 9.12 13.45
C ALA A 130 -13.46 8.69 11.98
N LEU A 131 -14.46 9.18 11.26
CA LEU A 131 -14.62 8.99 9.83
C LEU A 131 -14.16 10.26 9.10
N ALA A 132 -13.39 10.11 8.04
CA ALA A 132 -12.87 11.26 7.33
C ALA A 132 -13.07 11.15 5.81
N GLY A 133 -13.22 12.31 5.16
CA GLY A 133 -13.36 12.38 3.71
C GLY A 133 -13.47 13.80 3.20
N ARG A 134 -13.34 13.95 1.87
CA ARG A 134 -13.38 15.24 1.19
C ARG A 134 -14.75 15.91 1.29
N THR A 135 -15.83 15.13 1.27
CA THR A 135 -17.20 15.60 1.26
C THR A 135 -17.92 15.17 2.55
N PRO A 136 -17.97 16.01 3.60
CA PRO A 136 -18.52 15.65 4.91
C PRO A 136 -19.96 15.15 4.84
N ASN A 137 -20.80 15.70 3.95
CA ASN A 137 -22.18 15.27 3.81
C ASN A 137 -22.29 13.80 3.37
N LYS A 138 -21.47 13.35 2.41
CA LYS A 138 -21.44 11.94 1.99
C LYS A 138 -20.97 11.01 3.13
N VAL A 139 -20.03 11.48 3.94
CA VAL A 139 -19.56 10.72 5.12
C VAL A 139 -20.68 10.65 6.18
N ARG A 140 -21.41 11.75 6.38
CA ARG A 140 -22.56 11.81 7.31
C ARG A 140 -23.68 10.87 6.88
N GLU A 141 -24.07 10.93 5.61
CA GLU A 141 -25.08 10.02 5.04
C GLU A 141 -24.71 8.55 5.24
N LEU A 142 -23.44 8.21 5.03
CA LEU A 142 -22.93 6.86 5.28
C LEU A 142 -22.99 6.51 6.77
N ARG A 143 -22.49 7.39 7.65
CA ARG A 143 -22.53 7.18 9.10
C ARG A 143 -23.95 6.98 9.59
N ASP A 144 -24.85 7.88 9.27
CA ASP A 144 -26.25 7.87 9.74
C ASP A 144 -26.98 6.61 9.24
N ARG A 145 -26.72 6.17 8.00
CA ARG A 145 -27.27 4.92 7.46
C ARG A 145 -26.75 3.70 8.20
N GLU A 146 -25.45 3.65 8.50
CA GLU A 146 -24.82 2.43 9.03
C GLU A 146 -24.78 2.37 10.55
N PHE A 147 -24.68 3.51 11.22
CA PHE A 147 -24.56 3.61 12.68
C PHE A 147 -25.78 4.22 13.37
N GLY A 148 -26.76 4.76 12.62
CA GLY A 148 -27.97 5.33 13.20
C GLY A 148 -28.70 4.36 14.11
N GLY A 149 -29.08 4.82 15.31
CA GLY A 149 -29.69 3.98 16.35
C GLY A 149 -28.73 3.02 17.07
N THR A 150 -27.43 3.15 16.85
CA THR A 150 -26.39 2.41 17.58
C THR A 150 -25.60 3.35 18.49
N GLU A 151 -24.76 2.81 19.36
CA GLU A 151 -23.84 3.59 20.21
C GLU A 151 -22.80 4.40 19.42
N TRP A 152 -22.64 4.15 18.12
CA TRP A 152 -21.70 4.83 17.22
C TRP A 152 -22.36 5.88 16.31
N GLU A 153 -23.63 6.22 16.51
CA GLU A 153 -24.36 7.18 15.67
C GLU A 153 -23.74 8.58 15.66
N ASP A 154 -23.11 8.97 16.76
CA ASP A 154 -22.40 10.24 16.90
C ASP A 154 -20.91 10.19 16.52
N THR A 155 -20.47 9.15 15.82
CA THR A 155 -19.06 9.03 15.39
C THR A 155 -18.59 10.32 14.68
N PRO A 156 -17.49 10.94 15.14
CA PRO A 156 -17.01 12.20 14.61
C PRO A 156 -16.64 12.11 13.12
N ILE A 157 -16.85 13.25 12.42
CA ILE A 157 -16.55 13.39 11.00
C ILE A 157 -15.51 14.49 10.82
N ILE A 158 -14.41 14.14 10.17
CA ILE A 158 -13.31 15.05 9.85
C ILE A 158 -13.31 15.33 8.35
N GLN A 159 -13.34 16.61 7.97
CA GLN A 159 -13.14 17.00 6.58
C GLN A 159 -11.65 17.02 6.26
N ALA A 160 -11.24 16.27 5.26
CA ALA A 160 -9.87 16.31 4.75
C ALA A 160 -9.84 16.05 3.24
N SER A 161 -8.93 16.70 2.53
CA SER A 161 -8.77 16.57 1.07
C SER A 161 -7.29 16.65 0.70
N TYR A 162 -6.87 15.85 -0.29
CA TYR A 162 -5.53 15.99 -0.87
C TYR A 162 -5.28 17.38 -1.50
N ASP A 163 -6.33 18.12 -1.76
CA ASP A 163 -6.25 19.49 -2.29
C ASP A 163 -6.04 20.55 -1.20
N ASP A 164 -6.04 20.15 0.06
CA ASP A 164 -5.90 21.04 1.21
C ASP A 164 -4.95 20.43 2.25
N VAL A 165 -3.69 20.85 2.20
CA VAL A 165 -2.64 20.35 3.09
C VAL A 165 -2.92 20.64 4.57
N PHE A 166 -3.63 21.73 4.87
CA PHE A 166 -3.97 22.06 6.26
C PHE A 166 -5.00 21.09 6.82
N SER A 167 -5.98 20.71 6.01
CA SER A 167 -6.92 19.67 6.41
C SER A 167 -6.23 18.31 6.61
N LEU A 168 -5.19 18.00 5.83
CA LEU A 168 -4.39 16.80 6.02
C LEU A 168 -3.54 16.86 7.30
N MET A 169 -3.00 18.04 7.64
CA MET A 169 -2.28 18.23 8.90
C MET A 169 -3.20 18.06 10.11
N ASP A 170 -4.41 18.61 10.07
CA ASP A 170 -5.41 18.44 11.11
C ASP A 170 -5.84 16.99 11.25
N LEU A 171 -6.05 16.30 10.11
CA LEU A 171 -6.31 14.87 10.08
C LEU A 171 -5.20 14.07 10.79
N CYS A 172 -3.93 14.36 10.49
CA CYS A 172 -2.79 13.67 11.10
C CYS A 172 -2.67 13.96 12.61
N ARG A 173 -2.95 15.19 13.04
CA ARG A 173 -2.96 15.56 14.46
C ARG A 173 -4.07 14.87 15.23
N SER A 174 -5.22 14.70 14.59
CA SER A 174 -6.41 14.05 15.16
C SER A 174 -6.30 12.54 15.31
N ALA A 175 -5.23 11.90 14.81
CA ALA A 175 -5.12 10.45 14.77
C ALA A 175 -3.82 9.92 15.39
N HIS A 176 -3.91 8.78 16.07
CA HIS A 176 -2.75 7.95 16.34
C HIS A 176 -2.38 7.14 15.10
N VAL A 177 -3.39 6.59 14.41
CA VAL A 177 -3.23 5.82 13.17
C VAL A 177 -4.24 6.31 12.14
N ILE A 178 -3.80 6.53 10.90
CA ILE A 178 -4.68 6.80 9.77
C ILE A 178 -4.77 5.54 8.91
N VAL A 179 -6.00 5.10 8.63
CA VAL A 179 -6.31 4.11 7.60
C VAL A 179 -6.81 4.86 6.37
N ASN A 180 -6.03 4.84 5.31
CA ASN A 180 -6.35 5.57 4.09
C ASN A 180 -6.88 4.65 2.98
N VAL A 181 -8.12 4.88 2.54
CA VAL A 181 -8.73 4.20 1.39
C VAL A 181 -9.19 5.16 0.30
N ALA A 182 -8.66 6.38 0.31
CA ALA A 182 -8.95 7.42 -0.67
C ALA A 182 -8.08 7.28 -1.94
N GLY A 183 -8.08 6.10 -2.56
CA GLY A 183 -7.42 5.85 -3.85
C GLY A 183 -8.27 6.29 -5.06
N PRO A 184 -7.78 6.07 -6.30
CA PRO A 184 -6.50 5.45 -6.71
C PRO A 184 -5.29 6.33 -6.35
N TYR A 185 -4.28 5.74 -5.74
CA TYR A 185 -3.16 6.50 -5.15
C TYR A 185 -2.27 7.15 -6.21
N MET A 186 -2.08 6.52 -7.36
CA MET A 186 -1.34 7.11 -8.49
C MET A 186 -1.99 8.39 -9.04
N LEU A 187 -3.31 8.54 -8.87
CA LEU A 187 -4.10 9.65 -9.40
C LEU A 187 -4.36 10.74 -8.36
N THR A 188 -3.89 10.57 -7.14
CA THR A 188 -4.06 11.50 -6.02
C THR A 188 -2.71 12.08 -5.60
N GLN A 189 -2.75 13.05 -4.71
CA GLN A 189 -1.56 13.61 -4.05
C GLN A 189 -1.39 12.98 -2.66
N GLY A 190 -1.49 11.66 -2.59
CA GLY A 190 -1.40 10.91 -1.34
C GLY A 190 -0.09 11.10 -0.59
N GLU A 191 1.00 11.45 -1.31
CA GLU A 191 2.30 11.76 -0.73
C GLU A 191 2.24 12.93 0.26
N LEU A 192 1.33 13.90 0.05
CA LEU A 192 1.12 15.01 0.99
C LEU A 192 0.61 14.51 2.35
N LEU A 193 -0.31 13.55 2.32
CA LEU A 193 -0.79 12.93 3.56
C LEU A 193 0.33 12.18 4.26
N LEU A 194 1.15 11.43 3.53
CA LEU A 194 2.28 10.71 4.11
C LEU A 194 3.33 11.65 4.70
N ASP A 195 3.64 12.76 4.03
CA ASP A 195 4.53 13.79 4.57
C ASP A 195 3.98 14.39 5.87
N CYS A 196 2.66 14.68 5.92
CA CYS A 196 2.00 15.12 7.14
C CYS A 196 2.08 14.07 8.26
N CYS A 197 1.87 12.78 7.95
CA CYS A 197 2.03 11.69 8.91
C CYS A 197 3.46 11.64 9.45
N CYS A 198 4.46 11.70 8.57
CA CYS A 198 5.86 11.70 8.95
C CYS A 198 6.21 12.88 9.86
N ARG A 199 5.71 14.09 9.57
CA ARG A 199 5.96 15.28 10.40
C ARG A 199 5.32 15.21 11.79
N ASN A 200 4.16 14.58 11.90
CA ASN A 200 3.42 14.50 13.16
C ASN A 200 3.73 13.22 13.98
N GLY A 201 4.50 12.28 13.44
CA GLY A 201 4.72 10.99 14.08
C GLY A 201 3.45 10.12 14.11
N THR A 202 2.53 10.36 13.17
CA THR A 202 1.26 9.62 13.04
C THR A 202 1.49 8.37 12.22
N ASP A 203 1.05 7.23 12.72
CA ASP A 203 1.13 5.97 11.98
C ASP A 203 0.10 5.93 10.83
N TYR A 204 0.41 5.16 9.81
CA TYR A 204 -0.40 5.13 8.59
C TYR A 204 -0.43 3.73 7.98
N CYS A 205 -1.58 3.34 7.48
CA CYS A 205 -1.69 2.21 6.55
C CYS A 205 -2.70 2.51 5.44
N ASP A 206 -2.48 1.89 4.26
CA ASP A 206 -3.38 1.96 3.12
C ASP A 206 -3.59 0.59 2.48
N VAL A 207 -4.39 0.55 1.43
CA VAL A 207 -4.75 -0.67 0.70
C VAL A 207 -4.26 -0.64 -0.75
N SER A 208 -3.19 0.09 -1.03
CA SER A 208 -2.66 0.23 -2.38
C SER A 208 -2.14 -1.09 -2.95
N GLY A 209 -2.31 -1.28 -4.26
CA GLY A 209 -1.70 -2.35 -5.05
C GLY A 209 -0.97 -1.79 -6.27
N GLU A 210 -0.41 -0.60 -6.14
CA GLU A 210 0.17 0.20 -7.22
C GLU A 210 1.68 0.35 -7.01
N ILE A 211 2.51 -0.37 -7.80
CA ILE A 211 3.98 -0.32 -7.69
C ILE A 211 4.53 1.13 -7.75
N PRO A 212 4.09 1.99 -8.69
CA PRO A 212 4.61 3.34 -8.76
C PRO A 212 4.31 4.18 -7.52
N TRP A 213 3.12 4.01 -6.92
CA TRP A 213 2.79 4.64 -5.65
C TRP A 213 3.71 4.14 -4.54
N SER A 214 3.76 2.82 -4.32
CA SER A 214 4.61 2.24 -3.29
C SER A 214 6.07 2.64 -3.44
N HIS A 215 6.58 2.71 -4.68
CA HIS A 215 7.95 3.17 -4.95
C HIS A 215 8.17 4.62 -4.51
N ARG A 216 7.24 5.54 -4.83
CA ARG A 216 7.36 6.95 -4.43
C ARG A 216 7.38 7.13 -2.92
N THR A 217 6.60 6.31 -2.19
CA THR A 217 6.56 6.41 -0.72
C THR A 217 7.91 6.12 -0.06
N LEU A 218 8.82 5.38 -0.73
CA LEU A 218 10.12 5.00 -0.19
C LEU A 218 11.01 6.21 0.15
N ALA A 219 10.85 7.32 -0.57
CA ALA A 219 11.60 8.55 -0.32
C ALA A 219 11.31 9.14 1.08
N LEU A 220 10.17 8.81 1.69
CA LEU A 220 9.81 9.27 3.03
C LEU A 220 10.37 8.37 4.15
N HIS A 221 11.10 7.28 3.82
CA HIS A 221 11.53 6.28 4.81
C HIS A 221 12.32 6.91 5.97
N GLU A 222 13.34 7.71 5.67
CA GLU A 222 14.20 8.30 6.69
C GLU A 222 13.47 9.36 7.52
N GLN A 223 12.57 10.12 6.92
CA GLN A 223 11.75 11.09 7.65
C GLN A 223 10.80 10.37 8.62
N ALA A 224 10.11 9.33 8.15
CA ALA A 224 9.24 8.50 8.97
C ALA A 224 10.02 7.81 10.11
N ARG A 225 11.24 7.34 9.84
CA ARG A 225 12.12 6.75 10.84
C ARG A 225 12.52 7.74 11.94
N LYS A 226 12.88 8.98 11.57
CA LYS A 226 13.25 10.05 12.50
C LYS A 226 12.08 10.44 13.42
N SER A 227 10.87 10.54 12.88
CA SER A 227 9.66 10.90 13.65
C SER A 227 9.03 9.70 14.37
N LYS A 228 9.49 8.47 14.12
CA LYS A 228 8.89 7.21 14.57
C LYS A 228 7.47 6.97 14.04
N ALA A 229 7.09 7.64 12.95
CA ALA A 229 5.90 7.30 12.19
C ALA A 229 6.11 5.97 11.46
N THR A 230 5.19 5.04 11.59
CA THR A 230 5.21 3.77 10.86
C THR A 230 4.24 3.88 9.70
N ILE A 231 4.78 3.92 8.48
CA ILE A 231 4.03 4.08 7.24
C ILE A 231 3.98 2.73 6.53
N ILE A 232 2.80 2.16 6.37
CA ILE A 232 2.60 0.84 5.77
C ILE A 232 1.72 0.96 4.53
N PRO A 233 2.29 1.18 3.35
CA PRO A 233 1.55 1.01 2.11
C PRO A 233 1.15 -0.45 1.92
N SER A 234 -0.07 -0.69 1.40
CA SER A 234 -0.52 -2.05 1.06
C SER A 234 -0.77 -3.01 2.23
N SER A 235 -1.54 -2.56 3.22
CA SER A 235 -2.12 -3.45 4.24
C SER A 235 -3.43 -4.07 3.71
N ALA A 236 -3.35 -4.87 2.65
CA ALA A 236 -4.49 -5.42 1.93
C ALA A 236 -4.32 -6.93 1.72
N VAL A 237 -5.26 -7.56 1.04
CA VAL A 237 -5.12 -8.96 0.60
C VAL A 237 -3.91 -9.10 -0.32
N ALA A 238 -3.85 -8.25 -1.37
CA ALA A 238 -2.64 -8.12 -2.17
C ALA A 238 -1.54 -7.47 -1.34
N GLY A 239 -0.34 -8.01 -1.38
CA GLY A 239 0.80 -7.61 -0.56
C GLY A 239 0.76 -8.16 0.87
N GLY A 240 -0.42 -8.44 1.43
CA GLY A 240 -0.56 -8.92 2.80
C GLY A 240 -0.54 -10.44 2.95
N TYR A 241 -1.54 -11.12 2.40
CA TYR A 241 -1.65 -12.58 2.60
C TYR A 241 -0.48 -13.38 2.05
N PRO A 242 0.03 -13.14 0.83
CA PRO A 242 1.19 -13.87 0.33
C PRO A 242 2.42 -13.72 1.21
N ASP A 243 2.65 -12.52 1.73
CA ASP A 243 3.82 -12.18 2.52
C ASP A 243 3.73 -12.74 3.95
N ILE A 244 2.58 -12.58 4.62
CA ILE A 244 2.41 -13.10 5.99
C ILE A 244 2.42 -14.63 6.04
N LEU A 245 1.86 -15.32 5.03
CA LEU A 245 1.94 -16.79 4.95
C LEU A 245 3.37 -17.26 4.74
N THR A 246 4.13 -16.57 3.89
CA THR A 246 5.58 -16.83 3.71
C THR A 246 6.33 -16.64 5.03
N PHE A 247 6.02 -15.55 5.76
CA PHE A 247 6.64 -15.27 7.07
C PHE A 247 6.35 -16.38 8.09
N LEU A 248 5.11 -16.83 8.18
CA LEU A 248 4.72 -17.87 9.13
C LEU A 248 5.41 -19.20 8.82
N CYS A 249 5.53 -19.58 7.54
CA CYS A 249 6.30 -20.73 7.13
C CYS A 249 7.81 -20.57 7.46
N ALA A 250 8.38 -19.40 7.14
CA ALA A 250 9.79 -19.12 7.42
C ALA A 250 10.11 -19.19 8.91
N LYS A 251 9.26 -18.58 9.73
CA LYS A 251 9.37 -18.59 11.19
C LYS A 251 9.35 -20.04 11.72
N LYS A 252 8.35 -20.81 11.31
CA LYS A 252 8.15 -22.18 11.77
C LYS A 252 9.32 -23.10 11.38
N LEU A 253 9.76 -23.02 10.12
CA LEU A 253 10.90 -23.82 9.63
C LEU A 253 12.22 -23.43 10.32
N ARG A 254 12.41 -22.14 10.61
CA ARG A 254 13.58 -21.69 11.37
C ARG A 254 13.57 -22.18 12.82
N GLU A 255 12.40 -22.19 13.47
CA GLU A 255 12.24 -22.72 14.82
C GLU A 255 12.50 -24.23 14.89
N GLU A 256 12.08 -24.99 13.89
CA GLU A 256 12.19 -26.45 13.88
C GLU A 256 13.56 -26.95 13.39
N HIS A 257 14.16 -26.24 12.42
CA HIS A 257 15.36 -26.73 11.73
C HIS A 257 16.56 -25.77 11.77
N GLY A 258 16.37 -24.52 12.21
CA GLY A 258 17.43 -23.51 12.19
C GLY A 258 17.81 -23.02 10.79
N GLU A 259 16.96 -23.24 9.79
CA GLU A 259 17.27 -23.01 8.37
C GLU A 259 16.53 -21.81 7.79
N GLU A 260 17.14 -21.20 6.77
CA GLU A 260 16.53 -20.16 5.96
C GLU A 260 15.74 -20.74 4.78
N LEU A 261 14.75 -19.97 4.30
CA LEU A 261 14.03 -20.36 3.10
C LEU A 261 14.90 -20.23 1.85
N ARG A 262 14.82 -21.25 1.00
CA ARG A 262 15.28 -21.22 -0.38
C ARG A 262 14.20 -20.64 -1.30
N ARG A 263 12.93 -20.99 -1.04
CA ARG A 263 11.80 -20.53 -1.86
C ARG A 263 10.48 -20.57 -1.10
N SER A 264 9.56 -19.72 -1.57
CA SER A 264 8.15 -19.78 -1.24
C SER A 264 7.31 -19.67 -2.51
N ILE A 265 6.27 -20.47 -2.61
CA ILE A 265 5.29 -20.41 -3.70
C ILE A 265 3.92 -20.26 -3.07
N VAL A 266 3.23 -19.19 -3.42
CA VAL A 266 1.86 -18.94 -2.98
C VAL A 266 0.90 -19.16 -4.15
N TYR A 267 -0.23 -19.78 -3.84
CA TYR A 267 -1.31 -20.03 -4.77
C TYR A 267 -2.55 -19.31 -4.30
N ALA A 268 -3.03 -18.36 -5.08
CA ALA A 268 -4.26 -17.64 -4.85
C ALA A 268 -5.41 -18.27 -5.64
N ILE A 269 -6.60 -18.24 -5.06
CA ILE A 269 -7.85 -18.57 -5.75
C ILE A 269 -9.02 -17.85 -5.07
N GLY A 270 -10.04 -17.58 -5.86
CA GLY A 270 -11.33 -17.11 -5.37
C GLY A 270 -12.47 -17.90 -5.98
N GLY A 271 -13.61 -17.89 -5.34
CA GLY A 271 -14.83 -18.55 -5.81
C GLY A 271 -16.08 -17.89 -5.24
N GLY A 272 -17.23 -18.44 -5.54
CA GLY A 272 -18.53 -17.84 -5.27
C GLY A 272 -18.93 -16.84 -6.36
N SER A 273 -19.72 -15.83 -6.01
CA SER A 273 -20.15 -14.81 -6.97
C SER A 273 -19.01 -13.96 -7.48
N VAL A 274 -18.85 -13.91 -8.79
CA VAL A 274 -17.89 -13.00 -9.44
C VAL A 274 -18.60 -11.69 -9.75
N ALA A 275 -18.61 -10.81 -8.78
CA ALA A 275 -19.35 -9.56 -8.87
C ALA A 275 -18.61 -8.44 -9.65
N GLY A 276 -17.35 -8.66 -10.03
CA GLY A 276 -16.55 -7.70 -10.80
C GLY A 276 -15.58 -6.89 -9.93
N ALA A 277 -14.90 -5.92 -10.55
CA ALA A 277 -13.95 -5.05 -9.89
C ALA A 277 -14.58 -3.69 -9.57
N SER A 278 -14.29 -3.14 -8.38
CA SER A 278 -14.75 -1.79 -8.01
C SER A 278 -14.20 -0.72 -8.96
N GLY A 279 -14.89 0.41 -9.06
CA GLY A 279 -14.46 1.53 -9.89
C GLY A 279 -13.08 2.07 -9.49
N GLY A 280 -12.72 2.01 -8.21
CA GLY A 280 -11.36 2.32 -7.75
C GLY A 280 -10.31 1.39 -8.35
N THR A 281 -10.55 0.07 -8.29
CA THR A 281 -9.67 -0.94 -8.90
C THR A 281 -9.54 -0.75 -10.42
N LEU A 282 -10.66 -0.49 -11.11
CA LEU A 282 -10.65 -0.23 -12.55
C LEU A 282 -9.87 1.04 -12.89
N ALA A 283 -10.01 2.10 -12.10
CA ALA A 283 -9.27 3.34 -12.28
C ALA A 283 -7.76 3.16 -12.04
N SER A 284 -7.35 2.41 -11.00
CA SER A 284 -5.94 2.08 -10.76
C SER A 284 -5.33 1.27 -11.91
N ARG A 285 -6.04 0.26 -12.41
CA ARG A 285 -5.60 -0.51 -13.58
C ARG A 285 -5.46 0.36 -14.82
N GLY A 286 -6.43 1.26 -15.06
CA GLY A 286 -6.39 2.23 -16.15
C GLY A 286 -5.19 3.17 -16.05
N ALA A 287 -4.90 3.69 -14.85
CA ALA A 287 -3.76 4.55 -14.60
C ALA A 287 -2.42 3.84 -14.87
N MET A 288 -2.27 2.61 -14.39
CA MET A 288 -1.06 1.80 -14.65
C MET A 288 -0.88 1.47 -16.14
N SER A 289 -1.95 1.19 -16.86
CA SER A 289 -1.90 0.88 -18.29
C SER A 289 -1.54 2.08 -19.16
N ASN A 290 -1.96 3.27 -18.74
CA ASN A 290 -1.67 4.54 -19.43
C ASN A 290 -0.42 5.24 -18.87
N ALA A 291 0.37 4.57 -18.05
CA ALA A 291 1.56 5.13 -17.45
C ALA A 291 2.63 5.45 -18.51
N SER A 292 3.56 6.36 -18.16
CA SER A 292 4.71 6.71 -18.98
C SER A 292 5.63 5.51 -19.22
N ASP A 293 6.51 5.59 -20.21
CA ASP A 293 7.50 4.54 -20.49
C ASP A 293 8.43 4.29 -19.30
N GLU A 294 8.77 5.33 -18.55
CA GLU A 294 9.59 5.24 -17.35
C GLU A 294 8.85 4.49 -16.23
N THR A 295 7.59 4.85 -15.98
CA THR A 295 6.75 4.17 -15.02
C THR A 295 6.52 2.71 -15.41
N ARG A 296 6.35 2.42 -16.70
CA ARG A 296 6.23 1.04 -17.19
C ARG A 296 7.52 0.23 -17.00
N LYS A 297 8.70 0.86 -17.19
CA LYS A 297 9.99 0.23 -16.88
C LYS A 297 10.13 -0.08 -15.40
N LEU A 298 9.73 0.86 -14.53
CA LEU A 298 9.69 0.66 -13.09
C LEU A 298 8.79 -0.53 -12.72
N MET A 299 7.56 -0.57 -13.24
CA MET A 299 6.63 -1.68 -12.97
C MET A 299 7.15 -3.03 -13.47
N ALA A 300 7.96 -3.04 -14.52
CA ALA A 300 8.56 -4.26 -15.05
C ALA A 300 9.78 -4.74 -14.25
N ASP A 301 10.38 -3.89 -13.41
CA ASP A 301 11.51 -4.28 -12.57
C ASP A 301 11.03 -5.23 -11.45
N PRO A 302 11.55 -6.46 -11.37
CA PRO A 302 11.19 -7.41 -10.31
C PRO A 302 11.58 -6.95 -8.91
N PHE A 303 12.45 -5.97 -8.79
CA PHE A 303 12.96 -5.39 -7.54
C PHE A 303 12.63 -3.89 -7.39
N ALA A 304 11.57 -3.43 -8.07
CA ALA A 304 11.16 -2.02 -8.06
C ALA A 304 10.97 -1.43 -6.65
N LEU A 305 10.58 -2.24 -5.70
CA LEU A 305 10.40 -1.83 -4.30
C LEU A 305 11.63 -2.15 -3.42
N GLY A 306 12.76 -2.50 -4.02
CA GLY A 306 13.93 -3.00 -3.32
C GLY A 306 13.89 -4.51 -3.12
N GLY A 307 14.88 -5.03 -2.44
CA GLY A 307 15.08 -6.46 -2.22
C GLY A 307 16.53 -6.83 -2.41
N PHE A 308 16.93 -8.01 -1.95
CA PHE A 308 18.25 -8.53 -2.31
C PHE A 308 18.21 -8.96 -3.75
N VAL A 309 19.06 -8.35 -4.57
CA VAL A 309 19.57 -9.04 -5.76
C VAL A 309 20.58 -10.04 -5.22
N PRO A 310 20.24 -11.33 -5.11
CA PRO A 310 21.14 -12.29 -4.49
C PRO A 310 22.50 -12.24 -5.15
N SER A 311 23.59 -12.32 -4.35
CA SER A 311 24.95 -12.41 -4.86
C SER A 311 25.12 -13.78 -5.52
N PHE A 312 24.90 -13.85 -6.82
CA PHE A 312 24.93 -15.12 -7.56
C PHE A 312 26.34 -15.60 -7.86
N ASP A 313 26.45 -16.92 -7.86
CA ASP A 313 27.31 -17.59 -8.82
C ASP A 313 27.05 -16.97 -10.22
N ARG A 314 28.08 -16.32 -10.74
CA ARG A 314 28.01 -15.54 -12.00
C ARG A 314 27.44 -16.32 -13.19
N ASN A 315 27.34 -17.64 -13.08
CA ASN A 315 26.82 -18.56 -14.09
C ASN A 315 25.27 -18.65 -14.12
N GLY A 316 24.58 -18.16 -13.09
CA GLY A 316 23.11 -18.20 -12.99
C GLY A 316 22.38 -16.96 -13.47
N ILE A 317 23.09 -15.82 -13.63
CA ILE A 317 22.48 -14.57 -14.07
C ILE A 317 22.33 -14.62 -15.59
N LYS A 318 21.09 -14.59 -16.05
CA LYS A 318 20.78 -14.40 -17.46
C LYS A 318 20.16 -13.03 -17.66
N GLU A 319 20.56 -12.37 -18.74
CA GLU A 319 19.80 -11.25 -19.25
C GLU A 319 18.47 -11.78 -19.78
N MET A 320 17.37 -11.36 -19.16
CA MET A 320 16.04 -11.80 -19.51
C MET A 320 15.21 -10.64 -20.02
N ASN A 321 14.54 -10.86 -21.15
CA ASN A 321 13.51 -9.96 -21.62
C ASN A 321 12.22 -10.24 -20.87
N ILE A 322 11.82 -9.30 -20.02
CA ILE A 322 10.57 -9.35 -19.29
C ILE A 322 9.51 -8.69 -20.14
N GLN A 323 8.40 -9.39 -20.35
CA GLN A 323 7.24 -8.83 -21.04
C GLN A 323 6.56 -7.86 -20.09
N SER A 324 6.70 -6.57 -20.31
CA SER A 324 5.82 -5.55 -19.73
C SER A 324 4.63 -5.34 -20.65
N GLY A 325 3.51 -4.80 -20.15
CA GLY A 325 2.29 -4.60 -20.94
C GLY A 325 2.48 -3.80 -22.26
N THR A 326 3.63 -3.19 -22.47
CA THR A 326 3.95 -2.34 -23.63
C THR A 326 5.26 -2.69 -24.33
N GLY A 327 5.97 -3.72 -23.89
CA GLY A 327 7.23 -4.10 -24.54
C GLY A 327 8.05 -5.08 -23.72
N LYS A 328 9.23 -5.39 -24.25
CA LYS A 328 10.22 -6.22 -23.58
C LYS A 328 11.26 -5.32 -22.93
N VAL A 329 11.46 -5.51 -21.62
CA VAL A 329 12.53 -4.83 -20.86
C VAL A 329 13.57 -5.87 -20.48
N SER A 330 14.85 -5.55 -20.70
CA SER A 330 15.95 -6.45 -20.34
C SER A 330 16.43 -6.19 -18.92
N HIS A 331 16.41 -7.24 -18.08
CA HIS A 331 16.94 -7.22 -16.73
C HIS A 331 17.89 -8.39 -16.49
N LYS A 332 18.94 -8.15 -15.70
CA LYS A 332 19.85 -9.21 -15.24
C LYS A 332 19.32 -9.80 -13.94
N ILE A 333 18.60 -10.89 -14.04
CA ILE A 333 17.94 -11.55 -12.90
C ILE A 333 18.03 -13.06 -13.01
N ARG A 334 17.79 -13.78 -11.92
CA ARG A 334 17.56 -15.22 -11.97
C ARG A 334 16.29 -15.54 -12.74
N LYS A 335 16.28 -16.71 -13.38
CA LYS A 335 15.09 -17.22 -14.06
C LYS A 335 13.91 -17.34 -13.07
N GLU A 336 14.18 -17.73 -11.85
CA GLU A 336 13.19 -17.89 -10.78
C GLU A 336 12.56 -16.56 -10.33
N ASP A 337 13.31 -15.47 -10.43
CA ASP A 337 12.83 -14.12 -10.07
C ASP A 337 12.16 -13.41 -11.24
N ALA A 338 12.18 -14.01 -12.45
CA ALA A 338 11.57 -13.42 -13.63
C ALA A 338 10.05 -13.58 -13.64
N ASP A 339 9.34 -12.48 -13.80
CA ASP A 339 7.88 -12.51 -13.90
C ASP A 339 7.38 -13.25 -15.18
N ALA A 340 8.25 -13.45 -16.17
CA ALA A 340 7.90 -14.22 -17.37
C ALA A 340 7.47 -15.67 -17.07
N VAL A 341 7.95 -16.26 -15.98
CA VAL A 341 7.49 -17.59 -15.53
C VAL A 341 6.03 -17.57 -15.10
N LEU A 342 5.51 -16.42 -14.72
CA LEU A 342 4.14 -16.21 -14.26
C LEU A 342 3.13 -16.10 -15.43
N SER A 343 3.59 -16.12 -16.67
CA SER A 343 2.78 -15.82 -17.86
C SER A 343 2.08 -17.02 -18.52
N LYS A 344 2.25 -18.25 -17.98
CA LYS A 344 1.74 -19.48 -18.61
C LYS A 344 1.12 -20.44 -17.61
N VAL A 345 0.09 -21.16 -18.07
CA VAL A 345 -0.41 -22.35 -17.38
C VAL A 345 0.69 -23.41 -17.36
N SER A 346 0.95 -23.95 -16.20
CA SER A 346 1.99 -24.97 -16.00
C SER A 346 1.71 -25.80 -14.74
N GLN A 347 2.30 -26.98 -14.66
CA GLN A 347 2.33 -27.74 -13.44
C GLN A 347 3.57 -27.32 -12.62
N CYS A 348 3.39 -27.05 -11.34
CA CYS A 348 4.50 -26.71 -10.45
C CYS A 348 5.39 -27.95 -10.25
N PRO A 349 6.69 -27.87 -10.54
CA PRO A 349 7.58 -29.02 -10.40
C PRO A 349 7.83 -29.45 -8.94
N PHE A 350 7.50 -28.58 -7.97
CA PHE A 350 7.71 -28.84 -6.55
C PHE A 350 6.48 -29.43 -5.87
N THR A 351 5.32 -28.85 -6.15
CA THR A 351 4.06 -29.21 -5.48
C THR A 351 3.15 -30.09 -6.33
N GLY A 352 3.44 -30.25 -7.62
CA GLY A 352 2.55 -30.92 -8.59
C GLY A 352 1.26 -30.15 -8.90
N THR A 353 1.06 -28.99 -8.31
CA THR A 353 -0.17 -28.18 -8.46
C THR A 353 -0.23 -27.53 -9.84
N TRP A 354 -1.36 -27.63 -10.50
CA TRP A 354 -1.62 -26.85 -11.71
C TRP A 354 -1.86 -25.39 -11.39
N ARG A 355 -1.23 -24.51 -12.15
CA ARG A 355 -1.17 -23.08 -11.89
C ARG A 355 -1.27 -22.26 -13.17
N ALA A 356 -1.87 -21.09 -13.02
CA ALA A 356 -1.98 -20.06 -14.04
C ALA A 356 -1.44 -18.72 -13.52
N PRO A 357 -1.23 -17.72 -14.38
CA PRO A 357 -0.92 -16.37 -13.95
C PRO A 357 -1.97 -15.84 -12.97
N TRP A 358 -1.52 -15.17 -11.93
CA TRP A 358 -2.36 -14.46 -10.98
C TRP A 358 -2.25 -12.94 -11.18
N VAL A 359 -3.39 -12.25 -11.16
CA VAL A 359 -3.46 -10.82 -11.52
C VAL A 359 -2.64 -9.91 -10.61
N TYR A 360 -2.42 -10.29 -9.35
CA TYR A 360 -1.65 -9.50 -8.39
C TYR A 360 -0.20 -9.98 -8.22
N SER A 361 0.22 -11.07 -8.87
CA SER A 361 1.59 -11.59 -8.71
C SER A 361 2.68 -10.56 -8.99
N TYR A 362 2.44 -9.65 -9.95
CA TYR A 362 3.37 -8.58 -10.28
C TYR A 362 3.63 -7.64 -9.09
N PHE A 363 2.64 -7.44 -8.24
CA PHE A 363 2.75 -6.61 -7.05
C PHE A 363 3.29 -7.40 -5.85
N ASP A 364 2.68 -8.54 -5.57
CA ASP A 364 2.97 -9.36 -4.38
C ASP A 364 4.40 -9.88 -4.35
N THR A 365 4.96 -10.22 -5.53
CA THR A 365 6.37 -10.60 -5.65
C THR A 365 7.33 -9.49 -5.20
N ARG A 366 7.03 -8.21 -5.48
CA ARG A 366 7.86 -7.07 -5.04
C ARG A 366 7.75 -6.86 -3.54
N ILE A 367 6.56 -7.00 -2.98
CA ILE A 367 6.34 -6.89 -1.53
C ILE A 367 7.14 -7.96 -0.78
N CYS A 368 7.02 -9.25 -1.15
CA CYS A 368 7.73 -10.33 -0.47
C CYS A 368 9.26 -10.21 -0.58
N ARG A 369 9.78 -9.77 -1.74
CA ARG A 369 11.22 -9.52 -1.92
C ARG A 369 11.70 -8.35 -1.06
N ARG A 370 10.92 -7.27 -0.98
CA ARG A 370 11.21 -6.14 -0.08
C ARG A 370 11.17 -6.57 1.38
N THR A 371 10.17 -7.34 1.79
CA THR A 371 10.08 -7.86 3.17
C THR A 371 11.31 -8.68 3.54
N ASN A 372 11.79 -9.54 2.65
CA ASN A 372 13.01 -10.31 2.86
C ASN A 372 14.21 -9.41 3.18
N ALA A 373 14.40 -8.32 2.42
CA ALA A 373 15.48 -7.36 2.65
C ALA A 373 15.29 -6.56 3.94
N LEU A 374 14.08 -6.05 4.19
CA LEU A 374 13.78 -5.30 5.41
C LEU A 374 13.96 -6.14 6.68
N LEU A 375 13.55 -7.40 6.66
CA LEU A 375 13.77 -8.32 7.78
C LEU A 375 15.27 -8.57 8.02
N ALA A 376 16.08 -8.69 6.96
CA ALA A 376 17.52 -8.81 7.10
C ALA A 376 18.14 -7.57 7.77
N ASP A 377 17.80 -6.38 7.25
CA ASP A 377 18.40 -5.13 7.71
C ASP A 377 17.96 -4.75 9.12
N LEU A 378 16.69 -4.97 9.45
CA LEU A 378 16.08 -4.46 10.68
C LEU A 378 16.02 -5.47 11.81
N THR A 379 16.03 -6.77 11.51
CA THR A 379 15.93 -7.84 12.50
C THR A 379 17.06 -8.86 12.45
N GLY A 380 17.87 -8.85 11.41
CA GLY A 380 18.88 -9.89 11.15
C GLY A 380 18.28 -11.27 10.81
N GLN A 381 16.98 -11.36 10.52
CA GLN A 381 16.27 -12.61 10.27
C GLN A 381 15.51 -12.57 8.93
N PRO A 382 16.19 -12.56 7.78
CA PRO A 382 15.53 -12.60 6.46
C PRO A 382 14.72 -13.89 6.30
N TYR A 383 13.88 -13.96 5.29
CA TYR A 383 13.37 -15.25 4.84
C TYR A 383 14.53 -16.16 4.43
N GLY A 384 15.45 -15.64 3.65
CA GLY A 384 16.69 -16.30 3.31
C GLY A 384 17.55 -15.44 2.38
N SER A 385 18.88 -15.66 2.46
CA SER A 385 19.90 -14.97 1.65
C SER A 385 19.76 -15.27 0.15
N GLU A 386 19.25 -16.46 -0.21
CA GLU A 386 18.98 -16.87 -1.58
C GLU A 386 17.48 -17.08 -1.85
N PHE A 387 16.65 -16.42 -1.08
CA PHE A 387 15.21 -16.56 -1.17
C PHE A 387 14.65 -16.20 -2.55
N CYS A 388 13.72 -17.01 -3.03
CA CYS A 388 12.95 -16.81 -4.25
C CYS A 388 11.46 -16.90 -3.93
N PHE A 389 10.69 -15.93 -4.38
CA PHE A 389 9.24 -15.89 -4.21
C PHE A 389 8.53 -15.94 -5.56
N GLN A 390 7.48 -16.76 -5.63
CA GLN A 390 6.59 -16.84 -6.77
C GLN A 390 5.13 -16.93 -6.32
N GLU A 391 4.23 -16.37 -7.12
CA GLU A 391 2.80 -16.43 -6.87
C GLU A 391 2.03 -16.79 -8.15
N PHE A 392 0.98 -17.57 -7.99
CA PHE A 392 0.17 -18.09 -9.09
C PHE A 392 -1.31 -18.23 -8.67
N MET A 393 -2.18 -18.31 -9.65
CA MET A 393 -3.52 -18.83 -9.44
C MET A 393 -3.46 -20.36 -9.32
N ARG A 394 -4.13 -20.94 -8.34
CA ARG A 394 -4.36 -22.37 -8.21
C ARG A 394 -5.49 -22.80 -9.14
N LEU A 395 -5.25 -23.78 -10.00
CA LEU A 395 -6.27 -24.26 -10.93
C LEU A 395 -7.00 -25.48 -10.37
N PRO A 396 -8.35 -25.48 -10.35
CA PRO A 396 -9.14 -26.64 -9.98
C PRO A 396 -8.91 -27.81 -10.93
N PRO A 397 -8.99 -29.07 -10.45
CA PRO A 397 -8.79 -30.26 -11.27
C PRO A 397 -9.74 -30.32 -12.48
N GLU A 398 -10.96 -29.87 -12.34
CA GLU A 398 -11.98 -29.86 -13.40
C GLU A 398 -11.58 -28.93 -14.55
N VAL A 399 -11.06 -27.77 -14.23
CA VAL A 399 -10.56 -26.77 -15.21
C VAL A 399 -9.37 -27.34 -15.98
N VAL A 400 -8.48 -28.06 -15.29
CA VAL A 400 -7.33 -28.71 -15.91
C VAL A 400 -7.75 -29.81 -16.87
N GLN A 401 -8.71 -30.67 -16.49
CA GLN A 401 -9.23 -31.73 -17.35
C GLN A 401 -9.90 -31.17 -18.59
N GLN A 402 -10.67 -30.10 -18.49
CA GLN A 402 -11.27 -29.41 -19.63
C GLN A 402 -10.24 -28.81 -20.56
N ALA A 403 -9.18 -28.20 -20.02
CA ALA A 403 -8.10 -27.61 -20.80
C ALA A 403 -7.25 -28.68 -21.55
N GLN A 404 -7.13 -29.89 -20.99
CA GLN A 404 -6.40 -31.01 -21.61
C GLN A 404 -7.25 -31.76 -22.66
N GLY A 405 -8.58 -31.72 -22.52
CA GLY A 405 -9.53 -32.44 -23.41
C GLY A 405 -9.97 -31.72 -24.66
N GLY A 406 -9.69 -30.44 -24.80
CA GLY A 406 -10.12 -29.66 -25.98
C GLY A 406 -9.26 -28.43 -26.18
N GLY A 407 -8.58 -28.39 -27.31
CA GLY A 407 -7.76 -27.35 -27.89
C GLY A 407 -7.51 -26.09 -27.08
N GLY A 408 -6.26 -25.88 -26.75
CA GLY A 408 -5.78 -24.86 -25.83
C GLY A 408 -6.45 -23.50 -25.95
N GLN A 409 -7.34 -23.21 -25.04
CA GLN A 409 -7.61 -21.83 -24.68
C GLN A 409 -6.39 -21.36 -23.88
N SER A 410 -5.68 -20.40 -24.43
CA SER A 410 -4.72 -19.60 -23.66
C SER A 410 -5.43 -19.13 -22.38
N ALA A 411 -4.77 -19.31 -21.22
CA ALA A 411 -5.22 -18.68 -20.01
C ALA A 411 -5.58 -17.22 -20.32
N PRO A 412 -6.65 -16.68 -19.77
CA PRO A 412 -6.98 -15.30 -20.02
C PRO A 412 -5.72 -14.49 -19.73
N ALA A 413 -5.20 -13.83 -20.75
CA ALA A 413 -4.15 -12.84 -20.57
C ALA A 413 -4.62 -11.92 -19.45
N GLY A 414 -3.75 -11.62 -18.51
CA GLY A 414 -4.07 -10.61 -17.51
C GLY A 414 -4.70 -9.42 -18.26
N PRO A 415 -5.68 -8.72 -17.70
CA PRO A 415 -6.58 -7.86 -18.43
C PRO A 415 -5.83 -6.94 -19.38
N SER A 416 -6.05 -7.12 -20.68
CA SER A 416 -5.68 -6.11 -21.64
C SER A 416 -6.72 -5.02 -21.51
N VAL A 417 -6.33 -3.86 -21.02
CA VAL A 417 -7.21 -2.76 -20.63
C VAL A 417 -7.97 -2.11 -21.80
N SER A 418 -7.51 -2.33 -23.04
CA SER A 418 -8.25 -1.91 -24.24
C SER A 418 -9.33 -2.94 -24.56
N GLY A 419 -10.58 -2.60 -24.31
CA GLY A 419 -11.75 -3.44 -24.54
C GLY A 419 -12.38 -4.01 -23.26
N GLU A 420 -11.66 -4.00 -22.12
CA GLU A 420 -12.22 -4.43 -20.83
C GLU A 420 -13.36 -3.54 -20.38
N LYS A 421 -13.25 -2.22 -20.60
CA LYS A 421 -14.27 -1.24 -20.20
C LYS A 421 -15.58 -1.50 -20.93
N GLU A 422 -15.53 -1.62 -22.25
CA GLU A 422 -16.70 -1.85 -23.10
C GLU A 422 -17.36 -3.19 -22.75
N ALA A 423 -16.56 -4.25 -22.59
CA ALA A 423 -17.05 -5.57 -22.21
C ALA A 423 -17.70 -5.56 -20.81
N LEU A 424 -17.13 -4.82 -19.85
CA LEU A 424 -17.71 -4.68 -18.52
C LEU A 424 -18.97 -3.83 -18.53
N MET A 425 -19.03 -2.77 -19.37
CA MET A 425 -20.23 -1.97 -19.54
C MET A 425 -21.38 -2.78 -20.14
N GLU A 426 -21.11 -3.60 -21.17
CA GLU A 426 -22.09 -4.51 -21.77
C GLU A 426 -22.64 -5.54 -20.77
N GLN A 427 -21.81 -5.97 -19.81
CA GLN A 427 -22.21 -6.91 -18.76
C GLN A 427 -22.85 -6.24 -17.53
N GLY A 428 -22.95 -4.90 -17.50
CA GLY A 428 -23.40 -4.15 -16.32
C GLY A 428 -22.45 -4.25 -15.12
N LYS A 429 -21.18 -4.58 -15.36
CA LYS A 429 -20.14 -4.77 -14.31
C LYS A 429 -19.10 -3.64 -14.30
N TYR A 430 -19.34 -2.56 -15.01
CA TYR A 430 -18.48 -1.38 -14.98
C TYR A 430 -18.97 -0.40 -13.92
N PHE A 431 -18.17 -0.20 -12.90
CA PHE A 431 -18.46 0.71 -11.79
C PHE A 431 -17.66 2.00 -11.91
N GLN A 432 -18.28 3.13 -11.53
CA GLN A 432 -17.58 4.40 -11.43
C GLN A 432 -16.68 4.44 -10.17
N GLN A 433 -15.72 5.36 -10.16
CA GLN A 433 -14.87 5.54 -8.98
C GLN A 433 -15.73 5.84 -7.73
N GLY A 434 -15.53 5.07 -6.69
CA GLY A 434 -16.32 5.10 -5.45
C GLY A 434 -17.45 4.06 -5.40
N GLU A 435 -17.76 3.43 -6.53
CA GLU A 435 -18.78 2.38 -6.63
C GLU A 435 -18.15 0.99 -6.72
N GLY A 436 -18.95 -0.03 -6.51
CA GLY A 436 -18.54 -1.43 -6.65
C GLY A 436 -19.73 -2.37 -6.59
N PRO A 437 -19.48 -3.68 -6.63
CA PRO A 437 -20.53 -4.68 -6.54
C PRO A 437 -21.42 -4.52 -5.31
N ASP A 438 -22.67 -4.92 -5.44
CA ASP A 438 -23.57 -4.97 -4.29
C ASP A 438 -23.02 -5.95 -3.23
N ILE A 439 -23.09 -5.55 -1.97
CA ILE A 439 -22.59 -6.35 -0.85
C ILE A 439 -23.28 -7.71 -0.76
N ASP A 440 -24.58 -7.77 -1.03
CA ASP A 440 -25.33 -9.03 -0.99
C ASP A 440 -24.82 -10.04 -2.04
N GLN A 441 -24.19 -9.54 -3.12
CA GLN A 441 -23.52 -10.37 -4.13
C GLN A 441 -22.18 -10.93 -3.66
N LEU A 442 -21.62 -10.42 -2.56
CA LEU A 442 -20.35 -10.87 -1.99
C LEU A 442 -20.50 -11.91 -0.88
N ASP A 443 -21.72 -12.23 -0.48
CA ASP A 443 -21.97 -13.09 0.69
C ASP A 443 -21.49 -14.53 0.51
N ASP A 444 -21.54 -15.06 -0.70
CA ASP A 444 -21.04 -16.38 -1.05
C ASP A 444 -19.62 -16.36 -1.63
N ALA A 445 -19.06 -15.18 -1.84
CA ALA A 445 -17.72 -15.02 -2.36
C ALA A 445 -16.66 -15.31 -1.29
N TRP A 446 -15.59 -15.96 -1.71
CA TRP A 446 -14.46 -16.31 -0.86
C TRP A 446 -13.14 -16.17 -1.61
N THR A 447 -12.06 -15.99 -0.86
CA THR A 447 -10.70 -16.00 -1.36
C THR A 447 -9.84 -16.91 -0.50
N SER A 448 -8.87 -17.59 -1.11
CA SER A 448 -7.95 -18.48 -0.42
C SER A 448 -6.54 -18.28 -0.96
N PHE A 449 -5.59 -18.34 -0.05
CA PHE A 449 -4.16 -18.34 -0.36
C PHE A 449 -3.52 -19.56 0.30
N SER A 450 -2.74 -20.31 -0.47
CA SER A 450 -2.05 -21.52 -0.06
C SER A 450 -0.56 -21.36 -0.29
N CYS A 451 0.23 -21.36 0.76
CA CYS A 451 1.68 -21.22 0.72
C CYS A 451 2.35 -22.59 0.84
N TRP A 452 3.36 -22.80 0.03
CA TRP A 452 4.35 -23.86 0.18
C TRP A 452 5.74 -23.22 0.24
N ALA A 453 6.51 -23.56 1.24
CA ALA A 453 7.84 -23.04 1.45
C ALA A 453 8.84 -24.17 1.65
N GLN A 454 10.08 -23.97 1.17
CA GLN A 454 11.17 -24.93 1.30
C GLN A 454 12.45 -24.23 1.75
N THR A 455 13.15 -24.82 2.70
CA THR A 455 14.43 -24.34 3.20
C THR A 455 15.59 -24.70 2.27
N THR A 456 16.77 -24.16 2.57
CA THR A 456 18.04 -24.53 1.89
C THR A 456 18.43 -25.98 2.13
N GLY A 457 18.05 -26.57 3.27
CA GLY A 457 18.26 -27.98 3.60
C GLY A 457 17.20 -28.94 3.03
N GLY A 458 16.13 -28.39 2.44
CA GLY A 458 15.08 -29.17 1.79
C GLY A 458 13.85 -29.47 2.66
N HIS A 459 13.79 -28.97 3.89
CA HIS A 459 12.59 -29.09 4.72
C HIS A 459 11.46 -28.23 4.17
N GLU A 460 10.23 -28.72 4.27
CA GLU A 460 9.05 -28.09 3.68
C GLU A 460 7.99 -27.77 4.73
N MET A 461 7.25 -26.69 4.45
CA MET A 461 6.10 -26.28 5.24
C MET A 461 4.98 -25.82 4.32
N ARG A 462 3.77 -26.06 4.77
CA ARG A 462 2.56 -25.56 4.13
C ARG A 462 1.72 -24.76 5.11
N CYS A 463 1.06 -23.74 4.62
CA CYS A 463 -0.01 -23.10 5.37
C CYS A 463 -1.03 -22.50 4.40
N SER A 464 -2.22 -22.22 4.86
CA SER A 464 -3.24 -21.61 4.02
C SER A 464 -4.27 -20.83 4.82
N VAL A 465 -4.91 -19.88 4.13
CA VAL A 465 -6.04 -19.11 4.64
C VAL A 465 -7.23 -19.24 3.71
N VAL A 466 -8.42 -19.12 4.30
CA VAL A 466 -9.66 -18.87 3.60
C VAL A 466 -10.35 -17.69 4.25
N GLY A 467 -10.63 -16.70 3.45
CA GLY A 467 -11.38 -15.50 3.83
C GLY A 467 -12.64 -15.36 3.00
N ARG A 468 -13.36 -14.29 3.24
CA ARG A 468 -14.52 -13.89 2.45
C ARG A 468 -14.06 -13.25 1.13
N ASP A 469 -14.93 -12.47 0.49
CA ASP A 469 -14.55 -11.68 -0.68
C ASP A 469 -13.28 -10.87 -0.48
N GLY A 470 -12.49 -10.70 -1.54
CA GLY A 470 -11.20 -10.00 -1.48
C GLY A 470 -11.27 -8.55 -1.00
N TYR A 471 -12.37 -7.84 -1.26
CA TYR A 471 -12.55 -6.47 -0.74
C TYR A 471 -12.86 -6.46 0.75
N TYR A 472 -13.68 -7.40 1.22
CA TYR A 472 -13.96 -7.55 2.65
C TYR A 472 -12.68 -7.91 3.42
N GLU A 473 -11.89 -8.85 2.87
CA GLU A 473 -10.61 -9.22 3.47
C GLU A 473 -9.58 -8.08 3.41
N THR A 474 -9.62 -7.24 2.38
CA THR A 474 -8.81 -6.01 2.33
C THR A 474 -9.17 -5.05 3.47
N ALA A 475 -10.47 -4.87 3.75
CA ALA A 475 -10.92 -4.09 4.89
C ALA A 475 -10.43 -4.70 6.22
N ARG A 476 -10.51 -6.03 6.38
CA ARG A 476 -9.96 -6.77 7.52
C ARG A 476 -8.47 -6.49 7.69
N CYS A 477 -7.67 -6.70 6.65
CA CYS A 477 -6.22 -6.52 6.69
C CYS A 477 -5.83 -5.13 7.17
N ALA A 478 -6.45 -4.08 6.61
CA ALA A 478 -6.12 -2.71 6.94
C ALA A 478 -6.55 -2.32 8.37
N ILE A 479 -7.74 -2.72 8.80
CA ILE A 479 -8.24 -2.42 10.14
C ILE A 479 -7.43 -3.18 11.20
N GLU A 480 -7.18 -4.47 10.99
CA GLU A 480 -6.36 -5.24 11.94
C GLU A 480 -4.90 -4.77 11.99
N MET A 481 -4.36 -4.21 10.89
CA MET A 481 -3.05 -3.55 10.91
C MET A 481 -3.09 -2.26 11.72
N ALA A 482 -4.12 -1.43 11.53
CA ALA A 482 -4.27 -0.21 12.32
C ALA A 482 -4.43 -0.51 13.81
N MET A 483 -5.18 -1.55 14.16
CA MET A 483 -5.31 -2.03 15.54
C MET A 483 -3.96 -2.54 16.09
N THR A 484 -3.17 -3.23 15.27
CA THR A 484 -1.81 -3.67 15.64
C THR A 484 -0.90 -2.47 15.91
N LEU A 485 -0.90 -1.48 15.01
CA LEU A 485 -0.13 -0.24 15.19
C LEU A 485 -0.56 0.55 16.43
N ARG A 486 -1.84 0.56 16.75
CA ARG A 486 -2.35 1.35 17.87
C ARG A 486 -2.16 0.65 19.22
N PHE A 487 -2.45 -0.63 19.32
CA PHE A 487 -2.57 -1.33 20.60
C PHE A 487 -1.42 -2.29 20.91
N ASP A 488 -0.63 -2.66 19.90
CA ASP A 488 0.52 -3.55 20.09
C ASP A 488 1.85 -2.87 19.76
N LYS A 489 1.88 -1.57 19.46
CA LYS A 489 3.07 -0.84 18.97
C LYS A 489 4.33 -1.08 19.81
N GLU A 490 4.21 -1.10 21.14
CA GLU A 490 5.34 -1.31 22.04
C GLU A 490 5.93 -2.74 21.99
N LYS A 491 5.16 -3.70 21.45
CA LYS A 491 5.55 -5.10 21.30
C LYS A 491 6.10 -5.39 19.90
N LEU A 492 5.93 -4.46 18.96
CA LEU A 492 6.34 -4.68 17.58
C LEU A 492 7.87 -4.65 17.46
N PRO A 493 8.46 -5.60 16.72
CA PRO A 493 9.92 -5.70 16.61
C PRO A 493 10.53 -4.54 15.80
N VAL A 494 9.75 -3.93 14.92
CA VAL A 494 10.18 -2.85 14.04
C VAL A 494 9.08 -1.79 13.96
N ILE A 495 9.46 -0.53 14.20
CA ILE A 495 8.60 0.64 14.07
C ILE A 495 9.37 1.80 13.44
N GLY A 496 8.64 2.71 12.82
CA GLY A 496 9.22 3.92 12.21
C GLY A 496 9.87 3.64 10.86
N GLY A 497 9.44 4.37 9.86
CA GLY A 497 9.88 4.22 8.46
C GLY A 497 8.74 3.80 7.54
N VAL A 498 9.02 3.75 6.23
CA VAL A 498 8.13 3.15 5.23
C VAL A 498 8.42 1.66 5.17
N LEU A 499 7.49 0.84 5.63
CA LEU A 499 7.68 -0.59 5.91
C LEU A 499 6.53 -1.41 5.30
N ASN A 500 6.76 -2.71 5.14
CA ASN A 500 5.70 -3.65 4.75
C ASN A 500 4.93 -4.15 5.98
N ALA A 501 3.67 -4.52 5.78
CA ALA A 501 2.77 -4.99 6.84
C ALA A 501 3.37 -6.16 7.65
N THR A 502 3.93 -7.14 6.98
CA THR A 502 4.54 -8.32 7.61
C THR A 502 5.80 -7.97 8.43
N VAL A 503 6.61 -7.01 7.97
CA VAL A 503 7.82 -6.57 8.70
C VAL A 503 7.46 -6.00 10.06
N VAL A 504 6.40 -5.21 10.10
CA VAL A 504 5.92 -4.55 11.33
C VAL A 504 5.10 -5.51 12.18
N GLY A 505 4.06 -6.08 11.59
CA GLY A 505 3.03 -6.82 12.33
C GLY A 505 3.44 -8.23 12.73
N GLN A 506 4.21 -8.93 11.89
CA GLN A 506 4.65 -10.31 12.14
C GLN A 506 3.51 -11.19 12.71
N THR A 507 3.77 -11.94 13.77
CA THR A 507 2.76 -12.77 14.43
C THR A 507 1.64 -11.96 15.09
N TRP A 508 1.88 -10.74 15.54
CA TRP A 508 0.85 -9.88 16.14
C TRP A 508 -0.27 -9.57 15.16
N TRP A 509 0.09 -9.22 13.92
CA TRP A 509 -0.90 -9.00 12.89
C TRP A 509 -1.57 -10.31 12.43
N ALA A 510 -0.80 -11.40 12.27
CA ALA A 510 -1.33 -12.71 11.93
C ALA A 510 -2.37 -13.19 12.96
N ASP A 511 -2.06 -13.06 14.26
CA ASP A 511 -2.96 -13.44 15.34
C ASP A 511 -4.25 -12.61 15.33
N ARG A 512 -4.16 -11.30 15.06
CA ARG A 512 -5.34 -10.46 14.91
C ARG A 512 -6.21 -10.88 13.73
N LEU A 513 -5.60 -11.16 12.58
CA LEU A 513 -6.32 -11.66 11.40
C LEU A 513 -7.06 -12.97 11.71
N ILE A 514 -6.38 -13.94 12.31
CA ILE A 514 -6.96 -15.24 12.69
C ILE A 514 -8.08 -15.04 13.71
N ASN A 515 -7.82 -14.29 14.78
CA ASN A 515 -8.79 -14.03 15.83
C ASN A 515 -10.00 -13.24 15.34
N SER A 516 -9.89 -12.53 14.21
CA SER A 516 -11.00 -11.81 13.58
C SER A 516 -11.87 -12.67 12.66
N GLY A 517 -11.62 -13.98 12.59
CA GLY A 517 -12.43 -14.93 11.83
C GLY A 517 -11.84 -15.30 10.47
N LEU A 518 -10.56 -14.97 10.18
CA LEU A 518 -9.85 -15.55 9.05
C LEU A 518 -9.58 -17.03 9.34
N ALA A 519 -10.06 -17.92 8.48
CA ALA A 519 -9.80 -19.34 8.64
C ALA A 519 -8.34 -19.64 8.24
N PHE A 520 -7.55 -20.18 9.19
CA PHE A 520 -6.12 -20.46 9.01
C PHE A 520 -5.81 -21.91 9.27
N LYS A 521 -4.91 -22.49 8.47
CA LYS A 521 -4.41 -23.86 8.62
C LYS A 521 -2.88 -23.85 8.50
N MET A 522 -2.19 -24.38 9.49
CA MET A 522 -0.73 -24.61 9.47
C MET A 522 -0.46 -26.09 9.24
N GLY A 523 0.57 -26.40 8.46
CA GLY A 523 0.99 -27.77 8.12
C GLY A 523 0.35 -28.29 6.84
N ASP A 524 -0.77 -27.75 6.40
CA ASP A 524 -1.48 -28.21 5.20
C ASP A 524 -2.25 -27.08 4.50
N TRP A 525 -2.85 -27.41 3.36
CA TRP A 525 -3.77 -26.56 2.62
C TRP A 525 -5.22 -26.99 2.84
N TRP A 526 -6.14 -26.03 2.63
CA TRP A 526 -7.55 -26.36 2.55
C TRP A 526 -7.85 -27.18 1.28
N ASP A 527 -8.62 -28.23 1.43
CA ASP A 527 -9.11 -29.00 0.31
C ASP A 527 -10.14 -28.22 -0.50
N TRP A 528 -10.29 -28.55 -1.78
CA TRP A 528 -11.24 -27.87 -2.65
C TRP A 528 -12.68 -27.91 -2.11
N SER A 529 -13.07 -29.00 -1.50
CA SER A 529 -14.39 -29.18 -0.88
C SER A 529 -14.64 -28.37 0.40
N GLU A 530 -13.55 -27.87 1.02
CA GLU A 530 -13.60 -27.08 2.25
C GLU A 530 -13.66 -25.57 1.95
N LEU A 531 -13.36 -25.17 0.69
CA LEU A 531 -13.29 -23.77 0.28
C LEU A 531 -14.68 -23.14 0.19
N LYS A 532 -14.99 -22.30 1.16
CA LYS A 532 -16.24 -21.52 1.27
C LYS A 532 -16.00 -20.30 2.14
N PRO A 533 -16.85 -19.26 2.05
CA PRO A 533 -16.70 -18.10 2.92
C PRO A 533 -16.83 -18.51 4.39
N PRO A 534 -15.90 -18.09 5.27
CA PRO A 534 -16.03 -18.33 6.69
C PRO A 534 -17.23 -17.54 7.25
N PRO A 535 -17.84 -17.97 8.37
CA PRO A 535 -18.90 -17.21 9.02
C PRO A 535 -18.40 -15.82 9.46
N ILE A 536 -19.35 -14.88 9.54
CA ILE A 536 -19.07 -13.50 10.00
C ILE A 536 -19.00 -13.48 11.52
#